data_31eeaaba3d7e33ee884479247d3ae112
#
_entry.id   31eeaaba3d7e33ee884479247d3ae112
#
_cell.length_a   1.000
_cell.length_b   1.000
_cell.length_c   1.000
_cell.angle_alpha   90.00
_cell.angle_beta   90.00
_cell.angle_gamma   90.00
#
_symmetry.space_group_name_H-M   'P 1'
#
loop_
_entity.id
_entity.type
_entity.pdbx_description
1 polymer ?
#
loop_
_entity_poly.entity_id
_entity_poly.type
_entity_poly.pdbx_seq_one_letter_code
_entity_poly.pdbx_strand_id
1 'polypeptide(L)'
;MAVLMALALGTVAARTAGWLGVDHLDTWPRAVAVGLALMFTMTGVAHFVPGMRRDMIAIVPPRLPAPGVLVTITGVLELIGAAGLLFPPTRVAAAVCLFVLMLAMFPANVRAARMPDPPKSMTSRLDVRTAEEVVYLAAAVVVAVGGG
;
A
#
# COMPACT_ATOMS: atom_id res chain seq x y z
N MET A 1 -11.61 0.22 -2.77
CA MET A 1 -12.00 -1.11 -3.34
C MET A 1 -10.97 -1.65 -4.35
N ALA A 2 -10.53 -0.89 -5.37
CA ALA A 2 -9.53 -1.40 -6.34
C ALA A 2 -8.21 -1.80 -5.69
N VAL A 3 -7.74 -1.05 -4.70
CA VAL A 3 -6.50 -1.31 -3.94
C VAL A 3 -6.62 -2.62 -3.15
N LEU A 4 -7.73 -2.82 -2.44
CA LEU A 4 -8.00 -4.06 -1.70
C LEU A 4 -8.12 -5.26 -2.65
N MET A 5 -8.73 -5.08 -3.82
CA MET A 5 -8.80 -6.12 -4.84
C MET A 5 -7.42 -6.51 -5.36
N ALA A 6 -6.51 -5.55 -5.57
CA ALA A 6 -5.14 -5.83 -5.98
C ALA A 6 -4.40 -6.70 -4.94
N LEU A 7 -4.53 -6.37 -3.65
CA LEU A 7 -4.00 -7.20 -2.57
C LEU A 7 -4.58 -8.62 -2.59
N ALA A 8 -5.91 -8.74 -2.62
CA ALA A 8 -6.59 -10.02 -2.58
C ALA A 8 -6.27 -10.89 -3.80
N LEU A 9 -6.43 -10.35 -5.01
CA LEU A 9 -6.17 -11.09 -6.25
C LEU A 9 -4.69 -11.48 -6.38
N GLY A 10 -3.77 -10.58 -6.06
CA GLY A 10 -2.33 -10.88 -6.05
C GLY A 10 -1.97 -12.00 -5.08
N THR A 11 -2.55 -11.95 -3.87
CA THR A 11 -2.33 -13.00 -2.85
C THR A 11 -2.89 -14.35 -3.30
N VAL A 12 -4.13 -14.37 -3.79
CA VAL A 12 -4.77 -15.62 -4.26
C VAL A 12 -4.04 -16.20 -5.46
N ALA A 13 -3.68 -15.37 -6.44
CA ALA A 13 -2.93 -15.82 -7.61
C ALA A 13 -1.56 -16.41 -7.23
N ALA A 14 -0.81 -15.74 -6.35
CA ALA A 14 0.47 -16.24 -5.87
C ALA A 14 0.32 -17.54 -5.09
N ARG A 15 -0.71 -17.65 -4.22
CA ARG A 15 -0.96 -18.87 -3.44
C ARG A 15 -1.35 -20.04 -4.35
N THR A 16 -2.17 -19.78 -5.36
CA THR A 16 -2.53 -20.80 -6.37
C THR A 16 -1.29 -21.26 -7.14
N ALA A 17 -0.41 -20.35 -7.56
CA ALA A 17 0.85 -20.72 -8.20
C ALA A 17 1.73 -21.58 -7.29
N GLY A 18 1.77 -21.30 -5.98
CA GLY A 18 2.46 -22.15 -4.99
C GLY A 18 1.91 -23.56 -4.97
N TRP A 19 0.59 -23.74 -4.95
CA TRP A 19 -0.04 -25.07 -5.00
C TRP A 19 0.20 -25.82 -6.34
N LEU A 20 0.47 -25.09 -7.41
CA LEU A 20 0.79 -25.65 -8.72
C LEU A 20 2.29 -25.95 -8.91
N GLY A 21 3.10 -25.85 -7.85
CA GLY A 21 4.51 -26.25 -7.85
C GLY A 21 5.53 -25.11 -7.91
N VAL A 22 5.11 -23.88 -7.66
CA VAL A 22 6.05 -22.76 -7.49
C VAL A 22 6.47 -22.67 -6.02
N ASP A 23 7.46 -23.46 -5.61
CA ASP A 23 7.84 -23.70 -4.21
C ASP A 23 8.09 -22.45 -3.38
N HIS A 24 8.67 -21.40 -3.99
CA HIS A 24 8.92 -20.13 -3.29
C HIS A 24 7.66 -19.30 -3.03
N LEU A 25 6.49 -19.70 -3.52
CA LEU A 25 5.18 -19.09 -3.24
C LEU A 25 4.29 -20.00 -2.37
N ASP A 26 4.79 -21.15 -1.93
CA ASP A 26 4.01 -22.15 -1.22
C ASP A 26 3.77 -21.84 0.28
N THR A 27 3.87 -20.59 0.69
CA THR A 27 3.48 -20.14 2.03
C THR A 27 2.59 -18.91 1.97
N TRP A 28 1.67 -18.80 2.93
CA TRP A 28 0.79 -17.63 3.01
C TRP A 28 1.53 -16.30 3.12
N PRO A 29 2.59 -16.14 3.98
CA PRO A 29 3.32 -14.87 4.06
C PRO A 29 3.95 -14.45 2.73
N ARG A 30 4.48 -15.41 1.95
CA ARG A 30 5.07 -15.14 0.63
C ARG A 30 4.00 -14.75 -0.40
N ALA A 31 2.86 -15.43 -0.40
CA ALA A 31 1.74 -15.07 -1.25
C ALA A 31 1.18 -13.68 -0.91
N VAL A 32 1.05 -13.35 0.38
CA VAL A 32 0.64 -12.02 0.84
C VAL A 32 1.67 -10.94 0.43
N ALA A 33 2.97 -11.26 0.47
CA ALA A 33 4.00 -10.34 0.00
C ALA A 33 3.83 -9.97 -1.48
N VAL A 34 3.45 -10.93 -2.34
CA VAL A 34 3.13 -10.67 -3.75
C VAL A 34 1.89 -9.79 -3.89
N GLY A 35 0.85 -10.07 -3.11
CA GLY A 35 -0.37 -9.24 -3.08
C GLY A 35 -0.08 -7.80 -2.65
N LEU A 36 0.71 -7.60 -1.59
CA LEU A 36 1.16 -6.28 -1.15
C LEU A 36 2.04 -5.59 -2.21
N ALA A 37 2.94 -6.33 -2.85
CA ALA A 37 3.79 -5.77 -3.91
C ALA A 37 2.95 -5.27 -5.09
N LEU A 38 1.93 -6.02 -5.52
CA LEU A 38 1.00 -5.58 -6.57
C LEU A 38 0.22 -4.34 -6.13
N MET A 39 -0.31 -4.35 -4.91
CA MET A 39 -1.03 -3.22 -4.33
C MET A 39 -0.17 -1.95 -4.29
N PHE A 40 1.04 -2.03 -3.72
CA PHE A 40 1.93 -0.88 -3.62
C PHE A 40 2.52 -0.43 -4.95
N THR A 41 2.68 -1.33 -5.92
CA THR A 41 3.02 -0.93 -7.30
C THR A 41 1.90 -0.07 -7.90
N MET A 42 0.65 -0.50 -7.73
CA MET A 42 -0.50 0.25 -8.25
C MET A 42 -0.64 1.62 -7.56
N THR A 43 -0.57 1.67 -6.22
CA THR A 43 -0.68 2.93 -5.47
C THR A 43 0.53 3.82 -5.68
N GLY A 44 1.75 3.28 -5.68
CA GLY A 44 2.99 4.02 -5.94
C GLY A 44 2.99 4.68 -7.32
N VAL A 45 2.57 3.97 -8.37
CA VAL A 45 2.41 4.55 -9.71
C VAL A 45 1.35 5.66 -9.71
N ALA A 46 0.25 5.51 -8.97
CA ALA A 46 -0.79 6.51 -8.87
C ALA A 46 -0.29 7.87 -8.37
N HIS A 47 0.78 7.91 -7.56
CA HIS A 47 1.43 9.15 -7.09
C HIS A 47 2.00 9.99 -8.24
N PHE A 48 2.25 9.40 -9.41
CA PHE A 48 2.82 10.05 -10.59
C PHE A 48 1.78 10.31 -11.68
N VAL A 49 0.56 9.75 -11.57
CA VAL A 49 -0.54 10.02 -12.50
C VAL A 49 -1.13 11.41 -12.24
N PRO A 50 -1.15 12.34 -13.22
CA PRO A 50 -1.42 13.76 -12.98
C PRO A 50 -2.71 14.06 -12.20
N GLY A 51 -3.82 13.37 -12.51
CA GLY A 51 -5.10 13.55 -11.81
C GLY A 51 -5.03 13.09 -10.36
N MET A 52 -4.59 11.84 -10.13
CA MET A 52 -4.46 11.24 -8.80
C MET A 52 -3.44 12.00 -7.94
N ARG A 53 -2.31 12.39 -8.55
CA ARG A 53 -1.29 13.21 -7.88
C ARG A 53 -1.85 14.53 -7.34
N ARG A 54 -2.66 15.24 -8.12
CA ARG A 54 -3.31 16.49 -7.67
C ARG A 54 -4.23 16.23 -6.47
N ASP A 55 -5.00 15.18 -6.52
CA ASP A 55 -5.91 14.78 -5.46
C ASP A 55 -5.14 14.40 -4.18
N MET A 56 -4.02 13.67 -4.31
CA MET A 56 -3.14 13.33 -3.18
C MET A 56 -2.48 14.57 -2.56
N ILE A 57 -2.02 15.52 -3.37
CA ILE A 57 -1.45 16.79 -2.88
C ILE A 57 -2.50 17.57 -2.08
N ALA A 58 -3.75 17.59 -2.52
CA ALA A 58 -4.84 18.33 -1.86
C ALA A 58 -5.16 17.80 -0.45
N ILE A 59 -4.95 16.52 -0.19
CA ILE A 59 -5.24 15.89 1.10
C ILE A 59 -4.06 15.92 2.09
N VAL A 60 -2.86 16.33 1.67
CA VAL A 60 -1.72 16.49 2.59
C VAL A 60 -2.10 17.51 3.67
N PRO A 61 -1.87 17.19 4.98
CA PRO A 61 -2.16 18.14 6.05
C PRO A 61 -1.46 19.49 5.86
N PRO A 62 -2.15 20.64 6.07
CA PRO A 62 -1.59 21.96 5.79
C PRO A 62 -0.35 22.33 6.63
N ARG A 63 -0.13 21.60 7.73
CA ARG A 63 1.03 21.77 8.61
C ARG A 63 2.32 21.21 8.02
N LEU A 64 2.21 20.36 7.00
CA LEU A 64 3.38 19.75 6.36
C LEU A 64 3.85 20.61 5.19
N PRO A 65 5.17 20.88 5.10
CA PRO A 65 5.73 21.65 4.00
C PRO A 65 5.79 20.84 2.70
N ALA A 66 5.86 21.54 1.57
CA ALA A 66 6.14 20.97 0.25
C ALA A 66 5.29 19.71 -0.10
N PRO A 67 3.95 19.80 -0.11
CA PRO A 67 3.07 18.62 -0.28
C PRO A 67 3.34 17.84 -1.57
N GLY A 68 3.74 18.49 -2.66
CA GLY A 68 4.12 17.83 -3.90
C GLY A 68 5.38 16.97 -3.77
N VAL A 69 6.35 17.40 -2.96
CA VAL A 69 7.57 16.64 -2.66
C VAL A 69 7.23 15.43 -1.79
N LEU A 70 6.38 15.60 -0.77
CA LEU A 70 5.95 14.50 0.09
C LEU A 70 5.23 13.42 -0.71
N VAL A 71 4.32 13.80 -1.61
CA VAL A 71 3.63 12.85 -2.50
C VAL A 71 4.62 12.12 -3.43
N THR A 72 5.66 12.79 -3.91
CA THR A 72 6.71 12.12 -4.71
C THR A 72 7.52 11.13 -3.86
N ILE A 73 7.96 11.54 -2.67
CA ILE A 73 8.77 10.69 -1.78
C ILE A 73 7.97 9.44 -1.39
N THR A 74 6.71 9.59 -0.97
CA THR A 74 5.87 8.46 -0.57
C THR A 74 5.64 7.49 -1.73
N GLY A 75 5.37 7.99 -2.95
CA GLY A 75 5.23 7.14 -4.14
C GLY A 75 6.50 6.36 -4.48
N VAL A 76 7.68 7.01 -4.38
CA VAL A 76 8.97 6.32 -4.58
C VAL A 76 9.20 5.25 -3.51
N LEU A 77 8.91 5.56 -2.24
CA LEU A 77 9.05 4.59 -1.14
C LEU A 77 8.11 3.40 -1.29
N GLU A 78 6.87 3.61 -1.75
CA GLU A 78 5.94 2.52 -2.08
C GLU A 78 6.51 1.60 -3.17
N LEU A 79 7.05 2.16 -4.26
CA LEU A 79 7.63 1.37 -5.35
C LEU A 79 8.88 0.60 -4.93
N ILE A 80 9.77 1.23 -4.16
CA ILE A 80 10.95 0.55 -3.59
C ILE A 80 10.52 -0.55 -2.63
N GLY A 81 9.55 -0.27 -1.76
CA GLY A 81 8.98 -1.25 -0.85
C GLY A 81 8.32 -2.43 -1.58
N ALA A 82 7.56 -2.16 -2.63
CA ALA A 82 6.95 -3.20 -3.47
C ALA A 82 8.02 -4.13 -4.09
N ALA A 83 9.10 -3.57 -4.64
CA ALA A 83 10.21 -4.35 -5.14
C ALA A 83 10.90 -5.15 -4.02
N GLY A 84 11.11 -4.53 -2.86
CA GLY A 84 11.71 -5.16 -1.69
C GLY A 84 10.91 -6.34 -1.12
N LEU A 85 9.58 -6.31 -1.23
CA LEU A 85 8.71 -7.43 -0.83
C LEU A 85 8.93 -8.70 -1.68
N LEU A 86 9.28 -8.53 -2.95
CA LEU A 86 9.50 -9.65 -3.87
C LEU A 86 10.88 -10.28 -3.71
N PHE A 87 11.84 -9.56 -3.16
CA PHE A 87 13.21 -10.04 -2.98
C PHE A 87 13.41 -10.61 -1.58
N PRO A 88 13.67 -11.94 -1.42
CA PRO A 88 13.71 -12.60 -0.11
C PRO A 88 14.56 -11.91 0.96
N PRO A 89 15.80 -11.47 0.69
CA PRO A 89 16.66 -10.85 1.70
C PRO A 89 16.11 -9.52 2.26
N THR A 90 15.28 -8.81 1.51
CA THR A 90 14.74 -7.50 1.90
C THR A 90 13.26 -7.54 2.29
N ARG A 91 12.59 -8.66 2.10
CA ARG A 91 11.12 -8.81 2.28
C ARG A 91 10.63 -8.33 3.64
N VAL A 92 11.25 -8.80 4.71
CA VAL A 92 10.86 -8.43 6.08
C VAL A 92 11.09 -6.94 6.33
N ALA A 93 12.26 -6.41 5.94
CA ALA A 93 12.55 -4.99 6.07
C ALA A 93 11.59 -4.13 5.26
N ALA A 94 11.28 -4.52 4.02
CA ALA A 94 10.31 -3.83 3.17
C ALA A 94 8.91 -3.82 3.80
N ALA A 95 8.45 -4.95 4.35
CA ALA A 95 7.16 -5.04 5.03
C ALA A 95 7.07 -4.09 6.22
N VAL A 96 8.12 -4.03 7.06
CA VAL A 96 8.20 -3.11 8.20
C VAL A 96 8.22 -1.65 7.74
N CYS A 97 9.04 -1.32 6.73
CA CYS A 97 9.10 0.05 6.20
C CYS A 97 7.76 0.50 5.61
N LEU A 98 7.09 -0.36 4.85
CA LEU A 98 5.77 -0.07 4.28
C LEU A 98 4.69 0.05 5.37
N PHE A 99 4.75 -0.77 6.42
CA PHE A 99 3.88 -0.63 7.60
C PHE A 99 4.02 0.76 8.22
N VAL A 100 5.23 1.22 8.47
CA VAL A 100 5.50 2.56 9.03
C VAL A 100 5.06 3.66 8.05
N LEU A 101 5.28 3.48 6.75
CA LEU A 101 4.87 4.43 5.73
C LEU A 101 3.33 4.59 5.69
N MET A 102 2.58 3.48 5.75
CA MET A 102 1.11 3.51 5.83
C MET A 102 0.63 4.32 7.04
N LEU A 103 1.20 4.06 8.22
CA LEU A 103 0.88 4.84 9.43
C LEU A 103 1.19 6.34 9.26
N ALA A 104 2.32 6.67 8.63
CA ALA A 104 2.71 8.06 8.39
C ALA A 104 1.78 8.78 7.39
N MET A 105 1.20 8.04 6.43
CA MET A 105 0.27 8.57 5.43
C MET A 105 -1.18 8.61 5.93
N PHE A 106 -1.55 7.87 6.96
CA PHE A 106 -2.91 7.77 7.45
C PHE A 106 -3.54 9.12 7.86
N PRO A 107 -2.83 10.11 8.44
CA PRO A 107 -3.37 11.45 8.69
C PRO A 107 -3.93 12.15 7.45
N ALA A 108 -3.34 11.93 6.26
CA ALA A 108 -3.86 12.45 5.00
C ALA A 108 -5.19 11.75 4.62
N ASN A 109 -5.29 10.45 4.84
CA ASN A 109 -6.51 9.67 4.64
C ASN A 109 -7.65 10.14 5.57
N VAL A 110 -7.34 10.40 6.85
CA VAL A 110 -8.30 10.97 7.81
C VAL A 110 -8.78 12.35 7.37
N ARG A 111 -7.85 13.20 6.90
CA ARG A 111 -8.19 14.52 6.39
C ARG A 111 -9.11 14.43 5.18
N ALA A 112 -8.78 13.60 4.17
CA ALA A 112 -9.61 13.41 2.99
C ALA A 112 -11.07 13.05 3.36
N ALA A 113 -11.23 12.12 4.30
CA ALA A 113 -12.55 11.68 4.76
C ALA A 113 -13.35 12.74 5.54
N ARG A 114 -12.68 13.79 6.04
CA ARG A 114 -13.31 14.90 6.81
C ARG A 114 -13.47 16.19 5.98
N MET A 115 -13.01 16.23 4.74
CA MET A 115 -13.19 17.39 3.87
C MET A 115 -14.66 17.50 3.45
N PRO A 116 -15.26 18.72 3.49
CA PRO A 116 -16.63 18.93 3.00
C PRO A 116 -16.78 18.63 1.51
N ASP A 117 -15.74 18.93 0.73
CA ASP A 117 -15.66 18.69 -0.72
C ASP A 117 -14.33 17.96 -1.01
N PRO A 118 -14.30 16.63 -0.85
CA PRO A 118 -13.07 15.85 -1.10
C PRO A 118 -12.80 15.72 -2.60
N PRO A 119 -11.53 15.61 -3.00
CA PRO A 119 -11.17 15.30 -4.39
C PRO A 119 -11.87 14.05 -4.92
N LYS A 120 -12.17 14.02 -6.22
CA LYS A 120 -13.00 12.96 -6.85
C LYS A 120 -12.50 11.54 -6.58
N SER A 121 -11.19 11.34 -6.53
CA SER A 121 -10.59 10.02 -6.22
C SER A 121 -10.56 9.70 -4.72
N MET A 122 -10.95 10.63 -3.85
CA MET A 122 -10.78 10.54 -2.39
C MET A 122 -12.10 10.58 -1.61
N THR A 123 -13.22 10.19 -2.22
CA THR A 123 -14.58 10.29 -1.66
C THR A 123 -14.94 9.18 -0.65
N SER A 124 -14.05 8.22 -0.39
CA SER A 124 -14.33 7.12 0.55
C SER A 124 -14.49 7.63 1.98
N ARG A 125 -15.45 7.06 2.70
CA ARG A 125 -15.74 7.39 4.11
C ARG A 125 -14.62 6.95 5.03
N LEU A 126 -14.52 7.56 6.20
CA LEU A 126 -13.47 7.28 7.18
C LEU A 126 -13.48 5.83 7.68
N ASP A 127 -14.67 5.28 7.94
CA ASP A 127 -14.83 3.89 8.37
C ASP A 127 -14.25 2.89 7.34
N VAL A 128 -14.55 3.10 6.05
CA VAL A 128 -14.02 2.29 4.96
C VAL A 128 -12.51 2.42 4.85
N ARG A 129 -11.97 3.65 4.89
CA ARG A 129 -10.52 3.90 4.84
C ARG A 129 -9.78 3.25 6.01
N THR A 130 -10.36 3.36 7.22
CA THR A 130 -9.77 2.75 8.42
C THR A 130 -9.81 1.23 8.32
N ALA A 131 -10.89 0.64 7.85
CA ALA A 131 -10.99 -0.80 7.66
C ALA A 131 -9.98 -1.31 6.62
N GLU A 132 -9.86 -0.64 5.48
CA GLU A 132 -8.85 -0.95 4.46
C GLU A 132 -7.44 -0.83 5.03
N GLU A 133 -7.12 0.24 5.76
CA GLU A 133 -5.82 0.46 6.42
C GLU A 133 -5.46 -0.67 7.39
N VAL A 134 -6.42 -1.08 8.23
CA VAL A 134 -6.22 -2.20 9.18
C VAL A 134 -5.88 -3.50 8.44
N VAL A 135 -6.55 -3.78 7.32
CA VAL A 135 -6.27 -4.95 6.49
C VAL A 135 -4.86 -4.90 5.91
N TYR A 136 -4.44 -3.72 5.39
CA TYR A 136 -3.12 -3.55 4.80
C TYR A 136 -2.00 -3.67 5.86
N LEU A 137 -2.20 -3.08 7.02
CA LEU A 137 -1.29 -3.19 8.16
C LEU A 137 -1.17 -4.64 8.65
N ALA A 138 -2.30 -5.35 8.76
CA ALA A 138 -2.30 -6.77 9.13
C ALA A 138 -1.56 -7.63 8.10
N ALA A 139 -1.76 -7.37 6.81
CA ALA A 139 -1.03 -8.05 5.74
C ALA A 139 0.49 -7.81 5.84
N ALA A 140 0.91 -6.57 6.11
CA ALA A 140 2.33 -6.24 6.31
C ALA A 140 2.91 -6.96 7.54
N VAL A 141 2.16 -7.09 8.64
CA VAL A 141 2.58 -7.86 9.83
C VAL A 141 2.74 -9.34 9.50
N VAL A 142 1.81 -9.94 8.75
CA VAL A 142 1.92 -11.35 8.32
C VAL A 142 3.21 -11.59 7.55
N VAL A 143 3.59 -10.67 6.66
CA VAL A 143 4.85 -10.77 5.90
C VAL A 143 6.05 -10.53 6.80
N ALA A 144 6.01 -9.55 7.70
CA ALA A 144 7.11 -9.25 8.61
C ALA A 144 7.45 -10.41 9.56
N VAL A 145 6.43 -11.15 10.03
CA VAL A 145 6.59 -12.25 10.99
C VAL A 145 6.91 -13.58 10.29
N GLY A 146 6.33 -13.85 9.12
CA GLY A 146 6.42 -15.15 8.46
C GLY A 146 7.11 -15.14 7.10
N GLY A 147 7.64 -14.00 6.64
CA GLY A 147 8.20 -13.84 5.30
C GLY A 147 9.71 -14.10 5.18
N GLY A 148 10.37 -14.47 6.29
CA GLY A 148 11.81 -14.79 6.32
C GLY A 148 12.15 -16.14 5.71
#